data_32e9b25e85e1fc447830491686b9699e
#
_entry.id   32e9b25e85e1fc447830491686b9699e
#
_cell.length_a   1.000
_cell.length_b   1.000
_cell.length_c   1.000
_cell.angle_alpha   90.00
_cell.angle_beta   90.00
_cell.angle_gamma   90.00
#
_symmetry.space_group_name_H-M   'P 1'
#
loop_
_entity.id
_entity.type
_entity.pdbx_description
1 polymer ?
#
loop_
_entity_poly.entity_id
_entity_poly.type
_entity_poly.pdbx_seq_one_letter_code
_entity_poly.pdbx_strand_id
1 'polypeptide(L)'
;MKTEQIDKFKQEIEEEIERRHYNSLVYVLFDELNTAPFAIHIFYRDHLFMVNSRDDRSYVRGKTFEFTNFLEAKDKFFKLLDFIVREGRRDVAKRGSYMYSSPLWDEKEEN
;
A
#
# COMPACT_ATOMS: atom_id res chain seq x y z
N MET A 1 8.45 17.61 10.01
CA MET A 1 7.16 17.21 10.62
C MET A 1 7.42 16.51 11.94
N LYS A 2 6.60 16.77 12.93
CA LYS A 2 6.80 16.20 14.28
C LYS A 2 6.39 14.73 14.32
N THR A 3 7.08 13.94 15.14
CA THR A 3 6.80 12.52 15.32
C THR A 3 5.34 12.26 15.69
N GLU A 4 4.76 13.09 16.55
CA GLU A 4 3.36 12.97 16.98
C GLU A 4 2.40 13.06 15.80
N GLN A 5 2.68 13.92 14.84
CA GLN A 5 1.86 14.09 13.65
C GLN A 5 1.99 12.89 12.72
N ILE A 6 3.19 12.35 12.57
CA ILE A 6 3.42 11.12 11.81
C ILE A 6 2.67 9.95 12.44
N ASP A 7 2.72 9.83 13.76
CA ASP A 7 2.00 8.77 14.48
C ASP A 7 0.49 8.85 14.26
N LYS A 8 -0.06 10.07 14.23
CA LYS A 8 -1.47 10.28 13.91
C LYS A 8 -1.82 9.83 12.50
N PHE A 9 -1.00 10.19 11.53
CA PHE A 9 -1.21 9.78 10.13
C PHE A 9 -1.11 8.27 9.97
N LYS A 10 -0.13 7.66 10.64
CA LYS A 10 0.05 6.21 10.65
C LYS A 10 -1.18 5.52 11.22
N GLN A 11 -1.67 5.98 12.35
CA GLN A 11 -2.86 5.43 12.99
C GLN A 11 -4.09 5.56 12.08
N GLU A 12 -4.25 6.69 11.42
CA GLU A 12 -5.36 6.91 10.50
C GLU A 12 -5.34 5.91 9.35
N ILE A 13 -4.16 5.65 8.79
CA ILE A 13 -4.01 4.65 7.73
C ILE A 13 -4.29 3.24 8.26
N GLU A 14 -3.76 2.89 9.43
CA GLU A 14 -3.98 1.58 10.02
C GLU A 14 -5.46 1.31 10.29
N GLU A 15 -6.19 2.30 10.77
CA GLU A 15 -7.63 2.18 10.99
C GLU A 15 -8.40 1.92 9.69
N GLU A 16 -8.00 2.57 8.61
CA GLU A 16 -8.65 2.35 7.33
C GLU A 16 -8.28 1.00 6.71
N ILE A 17 -7.04 0.56 6.88
CA ILE A 17 -6.60 -0.78 6.48
C ILE A 17 -7.49 -1.83 7.16
N GLU A 18 -7.72 -1.66 8.46
CA GLU A 18 -8.58 -2.58 9.21
C GLU A 18 -10.03 -2.55 8.72
N ARG A 19 -10.58 -1.36 8.48
CA ARG A 19 -11.94 -1.22 7.94
C ARG A 19 -12.11 -1.90 6.59
N ARG A 20 -11.10 -1.89 5.74
CA ARG A 20 -11.13 -2.51 4.40
C ARG A 20 -10.73 -3.98 4.43
N HIS A 21 -10.33 -4.51 5.58
CA HIS A 21 -9.80 -5.87 5.72
C HIS A 21 -8.55 -6.11 4.88
N TYR A 22 -7.68 -5.11 4.79
CA TYR A 22 -6.46 -5.16 3.98
C TYR A 22 -5.22 -5.57 4.77
N ASN A 23 -5.39 -6.10 6.00
CA ASN A 23 -4.29 -6.46 6.90
C ASN A 23 -3.34 -7.50 6.30
N SER A 24 -3.83 -8.34 5.37
CA SER A 24 -3.00 -9.36 4.72
C SER A 24 -2.15 -8.83 3.57
N LEU A 25 -2.36 -7.58 3.16
CA LEU A 25 -1.54 -6.95 2.11
C LEU A 25 -0.22 -6.51 2.70
N VAL A 26 0.82 -6.45 1.86
CA VAL A 26 2.14 -5.98 2.28
C VAL A 26 2.19 -4.46 2.14
N TYR A 27 2.43 -3.77 3.23
CA TYR A 27 2.54 -2.31 3.24
C TYR A 27 3.57 -1.87 4.28
N VAL A 28 4.13 -0.68 4.06
CA VAL A 28 5.10 -0.06 4.97
C VAL A 28 4.67 1.39 5.21
N LEU A 29 4.53 1.77 6.48
CA LEU A 29 4.03 3.08 6.88
C LEU A 29 5.13 3.87 7.60
N PHE A 30 5.57 4.97 6.99
CA PHE A 30 6.52 5.93 7.57
C PHE A 30 7.78 5.28 8.11
N ASP A 31 8.30 4.30 7.38
CA ASP A 31 9.56 3.64 7.67
C ASP A 31 10.37 3.57 6.37
N GLU A 32 11.09 4.65 6.08
CA GLU A 32 11.83 4.81 4.84
C GLU A 32 12.88 3.74 4.61
N LEU A 33 13.46 3.21 5.69
CA LEU A 33 14.51 2.21 5.61
C LEU A 33 13.99 0.79 5.38
N ASN A 34 12.70 0.58 5.57
CA ASN A 34 12.08 -0.72 5.34
C ASN A 34 11.70 -0.85 3.86
N THR A 35 12.41 -1.67 3.12
CA THR A 35 12.21 -1.87 1.68
C THR A 35 11.63 -3.26 1.38
N ALA A 36 10.61 -3.66 2.14
CA ALA A 36 9.99 -4.98 2.00
C ALA A 36 9.54 -5.26 0.56
N PRO A 37 9.80 -6.47 0.03
CA PRO A 37 9.28 -6.85 -1.29
C PRO A 37 7.75 -6.79 -1.33
N PHE A 38 7.21 -6.42 -2.49
CA PHE A 38 5.76 -6.32 -2.76
C PHE A 38 5.04 -5.20 -2.00
N ALA A 39 5.74 -4.41 -1.17
CA ALA A 39 5.09 -3.42 -0.30
C ALA A 39 4.58 -2.21 -1.07
N ILE A 40 3.39 -1.77 -0.67
CA ILE A 40 2.94 -0.40 -0.96
C ILE A 40 3.47 0.45 0.18
N HIS A 41 4.23 1.46 -0.15
CA HIS A 41 5.02 2.23 0.80
C HIS A 41 4.56 3.69 0.82
N ILE A 42 4.32 4.25 2.00
CA ILE A 42 4.12 5.68 2.20
C ILE A 42 5.14 6.18 3.22
N PHE A 43 5.83 7.27 2.91
CA PHE A 43 6.83 7.86 3.80
C PHE A 43 6.93 9.36 3.56
N TYR A 44 7.66 10.05 4.44
CA TYR A 44 7.83 11.50 4.37
C TYR A 44 9.31 11.83 4.27
N ARG A 45 9.68 12.58 3.25
CA ARG A 45 11.06 12.99 3.03
C ARG A 45 11.07 14.32 2.26
N ASP A 46 11.97 15.21 2.64
CA ASP A 46 12.17 16.50 1.97
C ASP A 46 10.87 17.31 1.85
N HIS A 47 10.09 17.31 2.94
CA HIS A 47 8.81 18.03 3.05
C HIS A 47 7.71 17.51 2.12
N LEU A 48 7.85 16.30 1.60
CA LEU A 48 6.87 15.67 0.72
C LEU A 48 6.46 14.29 1.25
N PHE A 49 5.19 13.97 1.06
CA PHE A 49 4.71 12.61 1.25
C PHE A 49 4.99 11.83 -0.02
N MET A 50 5.66 10.70 0.12
CA MET A 50 6.06 9.84 -0.98
C MET A 50 5.26 8.54 -0.93
N VAL A 51 4.76 8.09 -2.08
CA VAL A 51 4.01 6.83 -2.18
C VAL A 51 4.57 6.04 -3.36
N ASN A 52 4.91 4.78 -3.13
CA ASN A 52 5.33 3.91 -4.23
C ASN A 52 4.96 2.45 -3.96
N SER A 53 5.17 1.63 -4.97
CA SER A 53 4.95 0.19 -4.95
C SER A 53 6.28 -0.50 -5.27
N ARG A 54 6.56 -1.64 -4.62
CA ARG A 54 7.79 -2.40 -4.86
C ARG A 54 7.48 -3.77 -5.44
N ASP A 55 8.43 -4.29 -6.25
CA ASP A 55 8.34 -5.61 -6.84
C ASP A 55 8.92 -6.69 -5.90
N ASP A 56 9.05 -7.91 -6.41
CA ASP A 56 9.58 -9.05 -5.65
C ASP A 56 11.04 -8.88 -5.21
N ARG A 57 11.77 -7.95 -5.83
CA ARG A 57 13.16 -7.63 -5.50
C ARG A 57 13.29 -6.31 -4.74
N SER A 58 12.18 -5.75 -4.30
CA SER A 58 12.13 -4.48 -3.56
C SER A 58 12.47 -3.26 -4.42
N TYR A 59 12.49 -3.38 -5.74
CA TYR A 59 12.63 -2.23 -6.62
C TYR A 59 11.29 -1.53 -6.80
N VAL A 60 11.35 -0.20 -6.94
CA VAL A 60 10.14 0.60 -7.18
C VAL A 60 9.54 0.25 -8.53
N ARG A 61 8.26 -0.09 -8.54
CA ARG A 61 7.49 -0.35 -9.76
C ARG A 61 6.96 0.97 -10.30
N GLY A 62 7.40 1.34 -11.50
CA GLY A 62 7.01 2.62 -12.10
C GLY A 62 7.72 3.78 -11.41
N LYS A 63 6.97 4.66 -10.78
CA LYS A 63 7.54 5.85 -10.16
C LYS A 63 7.12 6.00 -8.71
N THR A 64 7.84 6.87 -7.99
CA THR A 64 7.44 7.36 -6.67
C THR A 64 6.57 8.60 -6.87
N PHE A 65 5.37 8.59 -6.31
CA PHE A 65 4.43 9.72 -6.36
C PHE A 65 4.72 10.65 -5.19
N GLU A 66 4.70 11.96 -5.44
CA GLU A 66 5.01 12.99 -4.45
C GLU A 66 3.80 13.88 -4.21
N PHE A 67 3.51 14.17 -2.94
CA PHE A 67 2.36 14.98 -2.54
C PHE A 67 2.77 15.95 -1.44
N THR A 68 2.20 17.15 -1.47
CA THR A 68 2.44 18.15 -0.42
C THR A 68 1.52 17.94 0.78
N ASN A 69 0.37 17.29 0.61
CA ASN A 69 -0.53 17.04 1.73
C ASN A 69 -0.82 15.55 1.93
N PHE A 70 -1.11 15.21 3.17
CA PHE A 70 -1.31 13.84 3.58
C PHE A 70 -2.54 13.19 2.94
N LEU A 71 -3.65 13.92 2.81
CA LEU A 71 -4.89 13.33 2.30
C LEU A 71 -4.73 12.83 0.86
N GLU A 72 -4.02 13.58 0.04
CA GLU A 72 -3.74 13.16 -1.34
C GLU A 72 -2.83 11.93 -1.37
N ALA A 73 -1.80 11.92 -0.51
CA ALA A 73 -0.88 10.78 -0.42
C ALA A 73 -1.61 9.53 0.08
N LYS A 74 -2.45 9.68 1.10
CA LYS A 74 -3.28 8.59 1.63
C LYS A 74 -4.21 8.03 0.56
N ASP A 75 -4.85 8.90 -0.21
CA ASP A 75 -5.73 8.49 -1.30
C ASP A 75 -4.97 7.64 -2.33
N LYS A 76 -3.78 8.09 -2.73
CA LYS A 76 -2.95 7.34 -3.67
C LYS A 76 -2.50 6.00 -3.08
N PHE A 77 -2.11 5.99 -1.82
CA PHE A 77 -1.72 4.77 -1.11
C PHE A 77 -2.83 3.72 -1.19
N PHE A 78 -4.06 4.10 -0.89
CA PHE A 78 -5.19 3.17 -0.93
C PHE A 78 -5.58 2.78 -2.35
N LYS A 79 -5.43 3.66 -3.32
CA LYS A 79 -5.64 3.31 -4.73
C LYS A 79 -4.65 2.24 -5.19
N LEU A 80 -3.40 2.30 -4.74
CA LEU A 80 -2.42 1.27 -5.05
C LEU A 80 -2.76 -0.05 -4.36
N LEU A 81 -3.22 -0.03 -3.12
CA LEU A 81 -3.70 -1.24 -2.44
C LEU A 81 -4.91 -1.83 -3.16
N ASP A 82 -5.86 -1.00 -3.55
CA ASP A 82 -7.04 -1.46 -4.32
C ASP A 82 -6.62 -2.12 -5.63
N PHE A 83 -5.63 -1.55 -6.30
CA PHE A 83 -5.07 -2.12 -7.53
C PHE A 83 -4.47 -3.52 -7.27
N ILE A 84 -3.72 -3.67 -6.18
CA ILE A 84 -3.14 -4.96 -5.81
C ILE A 84 -4.23 -6.00 -5.57
N VAL A 85 -5.32 -5.62 -4.91
CA VAL A 85 -6.46 -6.52 -4.68
C VAL A 85 -7.07 -7.00 -6.00
N ARG A 86 -7.31 -6.06 -6.92
CA ARG A 86 -7.88 -6.40 -8.23
C ARG A 86 -6.94 -7.29 -9.05
N GLU A 87 -5.64 -6.95 -9.05
CA GLU A 87 -4.62 -7.73 -9.75
C GLU A 87 -4.53 -9.15 -9.17
N GLY A 88 -4.52 -9.26 -7.84
CA GLY A 88 -4.45 -10.55 -7.15
C GLY A 88 -5.64 -11.44 -7.48
N ARG A 89 -6.86 -10.90 -7.44
CA ARG A 89 -8.07 -11.63 -7.78
C ARG A 89 -8.06 -12.11 -9.22
N ARG A 90 -7.61 -11.24 -10.13
CA ARG A 90 -7.52 -11.58 -11.56
C ARG A 90 -6.50 -12.69 -11.79
N ASP A 91 -5.33 -12.59 -11.19
CA ASP A 91 -4.26 -13.56 -11.38
C ASP A 91 -4.61 -14.92 -10.77
N VAL A 92 -5.24 -14.94 -9.61
CA VAL A 92 -5.71 -16.19 -8.99
C VAL A 92 -6.77 -16.85 -9.87
N ALA A 93 -7.70 -16.08 -10.44
CA ALA A 93 -8.74 -16.60 -11.33
C ALA A 93 -8.16 -17.20 -12.61
N LYS A 94 -7.07 -16.62 -13.13
CA LYS A 94 -6.46 -17.07 -14.39
C LYS A 94 -5.38 -18.14 -14.20
N ARG A 95 -4.56 -18.02 -13.14
CA ARG A 95 -3.36 -18.81 -12.94
C ARG A 95 -3.40 -19.67 -11.68
N GLY A 96 -4.42 -19.50 -10.83
CA GLY A 96 -4.53 -20.19 -9.56
C GLY A 96 -3.64 -19.65 -8.44
N SER A 97 -2.83 -18.64 -8.71
CA SER A 97 -1.91 -18.10 -7.69
C SER A 97 -1.56 -16.64 -7.97
N TYR A 98 -1.10 -15.95 -6.92
CA TYR A 98 -0.57 -14.61 -6.99
C TYR A 98 0.79 -14.58 -6.29
N MET A 99 1.44 -13.42 -6.25
CA MET A 99 2.79 -13.21 -5.70
C MET A 99 2.92 -13.65 -4.24
N TYR A 100 1.86 -13.51 -3.46
CA TYR A 100 1.81 -13.96 -2.06
C TYR A 100 0.38 -14.35 -1.70
N SER A 101 0.22 -15.06 -0.58
CA SER A 101 -1.09 -15.55 -0.14
C SER A 101 -1.89 -14.45 0.55
N SER A 102 -3.18 -14.38 0.23
CA SER A 102 -4.10 -13.48 0.92
C SER A 102 -5.53 -14.01 0.75
N PRO A 103 -6.34 -13.99 1.82
CA PRO A 103 -7.76 -14.35 1.69
C PRO A 103 -8.53 -13.41 0.78
N LEU A 104 -7.98 -12.20 0.52
CA LEU A 104 -8.63 -11.24 -0.38
C LEU A 104 -8.69 -11.73 -1.83
N TRP A 105 -7.79 -12.63 -2.23
CA TRP A 105 -7.80 -13.19 -3.61
C TRP A 105 -8.98 -14.12 -3.84
N ASP A 106 -9.54 -14.69 -2.79
CA ASP A 106 -10.64 -15.64 -2.89
C ASP A 106 -12.02 -14.96 -2.91
N GLU A 107 -12.08 -13.67 -2.61
CA GLU A 107 -13.30 -12.90 -2.66
C GLU A 107 -13.67 -12.54 -4.09
N LYS A 108 -14.95 -12.72 -4.44
CA LYS A 108 -15.44 -12.30 -5.76
C LYS A 108 -15.77 -10.82 -5.73
N GLU A 109 -15.38 -10.12 -6.80
CA GLU A 109 -15.81 -8.73 -6.96
C GLU A 109 -17.33 -8.67 -7.11
N GLU A 110 -17.96 -7.78 -6.35
CA GLU A 110 -19.37 -7.47 -6.55
C GLU A 110 -19.51 -6.59 -7.79
N ASN A 111 -20.38 -6.99 -8.66
CA ASN A 111 -20.68 -6.21 -9.86
C ASN A 111 -21.68 -5.07 -9.54
#